data_d3ae3cd53308a47c1f8c976f18041fdc
#
_entry.id   d3ae3cd53308a47c1f8c976f18041fdc
#
_cell.length_a   1.000
_cell.length_b   1.000
_cell.length_c   1.000
_cell.angle_alpha   90.00
_cell.angle_beta   90.00
_cell.angle_gamma   90.00
#
_symmetry.space_group_name_H-M   'P 1'
#
loop_
_entity.id
_entity.type
_entity.pdbx_description
1 polymer ?
#
loop_
_entity_poly.entity_id
_entity_poly.type
_entity_poly.pdbx_seq_one_letter_code
_entity_poly.pdbx_strand_id
1 'polypeptide(L)'
;MRHIVAIDQSTSASKAFLVDEGGFIVERGALEHKQHYPAPGRVEHDASEIWHNVQTLIDNLIDKAGAKNVAAIAISNQRETTVLWDAASGEPVCPAIVWQD
;
A
#
# COMPACT_ATOMS: atom_id res chain seq x y z
N MET A 1 -13.49 -16.43 -13.45
CA MET A 1 -12.01 -16.49 -13.45
C MET A 1 -11.48 -15.96 -12.13
N ARG A 2 -10.51 -16.64 -11.54
CA ARG A 2 -9.94 -16.22 -10.26
C ARG A 2 -8.80 -15.24 -10.49
N HIS A 3 -8.73 -14.24 -9.62
CA HIS A 3 -7.71 -13.20 -9.67
C HIS A 3 -7.02 -13.05 -8.32
N ILE A 4 -5.83 -12.48 -8.35
CA ILE A 4 -5.11 -12.04 -7.15
C ILE A 4 -4.90 -10.53 -7.29
N VAL A 5 -5.12 -9.81 -6.18
CA VAL A 5 -4.72 -8.41 -6.07
C VAL A 5 -3.35 -8.39 -5.43
N ALA A 6 -2.36 -7.92 -6.16
CA ALA A 6 -0.98 -7.81 -5.67
C ALA A 6 -0.66 -6.34 -5.36
N ILE A 7 -0.20 -6.09 -4.15
CA ILE A 7 0.16 -4.76 -3.67
C ILE A 7 1.67 -4.65 -3.57
N ASP A 8 2.23 -3.65 -4.22
CA ASP A 8 3.63 -3.27 -4.07
C ASP A 8 3.67 -1.91 -3.35
N GLN A 9 3.86 -1.96 -2.05
CA GLN A 9 3.97 -0.77 -1.23
C GLN A 9 5.46 -0.41 -1.11
N SER A 10 5.88 0.61 -1.84
CA SER A 10 7.28 1.02 -1.92
C SER A 10 7.50 2.41 -1.30
N THR A 11 8.72 2.91 -1.39
CA THR A 11 9.13 4.16 -0.74
C THR A 11 8.38 5.37 -1.27
N SER A 12 8.11 5.44 -2.56
CA SER A 12 7.54 6.64 -3.19
C SER A 12 6.04 6.50 -3.52
N ALA A 13 5.55 5.27 -3.63
CA ALA A 13 4.18 5.04 -4.07
C ALA A 13 3.66 3.67 -3.61
N SER A 14 2.34 3.53 -3.61
CA SER A 14 1.68 2.24 -3.52
C SER A 14 1.18 1.89 -4.91
N LYS A 15 1.42 0.66 -5.35
CA LYS A 15 0.97 0.14 -6.63
C LYS A 15 0.15 -1.11 -6.41
N ALA A 16 -0.83 -1.32 -7.25
CA ALA A 16 -1.65 -2.51 -7.17
C ALA A 16 -1.87 -3.08 -8.56
N PHE A 17 -1.91 -4.40 -8.63
CA PHE A 17 -2.05 -5.14 -9.88
C PHE A 17 -3.13 -6.20 -9.72
N LEU A 18 -4.00 -6.31 -10.71
CA LEU A 18 -4.94 -7.41 -10.79
C LEU A 18 -4.34 -8.46 -11.71
N VAL A 19 -4.06 -9.64 -11.17
CA VAL A 19 -3.36 -10.71 -11.87
C VAL A 19 -4.31 -11.88 -12.08
N ASP A 20 -4.40 -12.38 -13.30
CA ASP A 20 -5.27 -13.51 -13.64
C ASP A 20 -4.58 -14.88 -13.40
N GLU A 21 -5.31 -15.95 -13.67
CA GLU A 21 -4.80 -17.32 -13.44
C GLU A 21 -3.59 -17.67 -14.32
N GLY A 22 -3.42 -16.99 -15.44
CA GLY A 22 -2.28 -17.17 -16.31
C GLY A 22 -1.04 -16.39 -15.90
N GLY A 23 -1.15 -15.58 -14.84
CA GLY A 23 -0.06 -14.72 -14.37
C GLY A 23 0.04 -13.39 -15.09
N PHE A 24 -0.98 -13.03 -15.87
CA PHE A 24 -0.99 -11.77 -16.60
C PHE A 24 -1.61 -10.64 -15.77
N ILE A 25 -1.01 -9.45 -15.85
CA ILE A 25 -1.58 -8.26 -15.24
C ILE A 25 -2.67 -7.71 -16.17
N VAL A 26 -3.91 -7.74 -15.68
CA VAL A 26 -5.07 -7.29 -16.47
C VAL A 26 -5.52 -5.88 -16.12
N GLU A 27 -5.21 -5.40 -14.92
CA GLU A 27 -5.47 -4.03 -14.49
C GLU A 27 -4.39 -3.59 -13.49
N ARG A 28 -4.17 -2.29 -13.38
CA ARG A 28 -3.20 -1.73 -12.43
C ARG A 28 -3.62 -0.35 -11.98
N GLY A 29 -3.07 0.07 -10.85
CA GLY A 29 -3.22 1.41 -10.33
C GLY A 29 -2.01 1.79 -9.48
N ALA A 30 -1.82 3.08 -9.28
CA ALA A 30 -0.75 3.59 -8.43
C ALA A 30 -1.19 4.91 -7.78
N LEU A 31 -0.77 5.11 -6.54
CA LEU A 31 -0.97 6.36 -5.81
C LEU A 31 0.32 6.70 -5.09
N GLU A 32 0.80 7.92 -5.30
CA GLU A 32 1.96 8.44 -4.60
C GLU A 32 1.57 8.91 -3.19
N HIS A 33 2.51 8.90 -2.27
CA HIS A 33 2.36 9.50 -0.96
C HIS A 33 3.46 10.53 -0.73
N LYS A 34 3.19 11.49 0.14
CA LYS A 34 4.15 12.55 0.44
C LYS A 34 5.29 12.02 1.29
N GLN A 35 6.48 12.53 1.02
CA GLN A 35 7.63 12.35 1.90
C GLN A 35 7.81 13.63 2.70
N HIS A 36 7.98 13.48 4.00
CA HIS A 36 8.13 14.60 4.93
C HIS A 36 9.57 14.70 5.39
N TYR A 37 10.14 15.88 5.31
CA TYR A 37 11.52 16.16 5.68
C TYR A 37 11.54 17.15 6.85
N PRO A 38 11.25 16.68 8.10
CA PRO A 38 11.11 17.60 9.24
C PRO A 38 12.43 18.27 9.65
N ALA A 39 13.57 17.67 9.31
CA ALA A 39 14.89 18.21 9.60
C ALA A 39 15.91 17.60 8.64
N PRO A 40 17.10 18.21 8.48
CA PRO A 40 18.16 17.61 7.66
C PRO A 40 18.48 16.18 8.11
N GLY A 41 18.52 15.25 7.15
CA GLY A 41 18.80 13.83 7.40
C GLY A 41 17.62 13.04 7.92
N ARG A 42 16.44 13.63 8.07
CA ARG A 42 15.24 12.93 8.54
C ARG A 42 14.22 12.82 7.41
N VAL A 43 13.67 11.62 7.24
CA VAL A 43 12.62 11.34 6.26
C VAL A 43 11.52 10.55 6.96
N GLU A 44 10.28 11.01 6.81
CA GLU A 44 9.10 10.40 7.43
C GLU A 44 7.96 10.28 6.44
N HIS A 45 7.10 9.28 6.66
CA HIS A 45 5.86 9.12 5.90
C HIS A 45 4.66 9.14 6.83
N ASP A 46 3.51 9.53 6.30
CA ASP A 46 2.24 9.43 7.00
C ASP A 46 1.66 8.03 6.75
N ALA A 47 1.67 7.20 7.78
CA ALA A 47 1.18 5.82 7.67
C ALA A 47 -0.31 5.77 7.31
N SER A 48 -1.11 6.72 7.79
CA SER A 48 -2.54 6.78 7.45
C SER A 48 -2.76 7.09 5.98
N GLU A 49 -1.95 7.95 5.38
CA GLU A 49 -2.00 8.24 3.94
C GLU A 49 -1.70 6.99 3.13
N ILE A 50 -0.64 6.26 3.49
CA ILE A 50 -0.26 5.02 2.82
C ILE A 50 -1.38 3.98 2.91
N TRP A 51 -1.94 3.80 4.11
CA TRP A 51 -3.03 2.85 4.33
C TRP A 51 -4.27 3.22 3.50
N HIS A 52 -4.64 4.50 3.49
CA HIS A 52 -5.76 4.98 2.70
C HIS A 52 -5.54 4.74 1.20
N ASN A 53 -4.33 4.99 0.70
CA ASN A 53 -3.97 4.74 -0.69
C ASN A 53 -4.09 3.25 -1.05
N VAL A 54 -3.59 2.38 -0.18
CA VAL A 54 -3.68 0.93 -0.39
C VAL A 54 -5.13 0.47 -0.43
N GLN A 55 -5.96 0.94 0.50
CA GLN A 55 -7.39 0.61 0.51
C GLN A 55 -8.08 1.06 -0.77
N THR A 56 -7.81 2.28 -1.24
CA THR A 56 -8.39 2.82 -2.46
C THR A 56 -8.02 1.96 -3.67
N LEU A 57 -6.75 1.57 -3.78
CA LEU A 57 -6.29 0.73 -4.88
C LEU A 57 -6.93 -0.66 -4.86
N ILE A 58 -7.02 -1.27 -3.68
CA ILE A 58 -7.67 -2.58 -3.52
C ILE A 58 -9.14 -2.50 -3.93
N ASP A 59 -9.86 -1.52 -3.42
CA ASP A 59 -11.29 -1.36 -3.70
C ASP A 59 -11.54 -1.18 -5.20
N ASN A 60 -10.74 -0.36 -5.87
CA ASN A 60 -10.86 -0.13 -7.30
C ASN A 60 -10.66 -1.41 -8.11
N LEU A 61 -9.68 -2.23 -7.75
CA LEU A 61 -9.41 -3.48 -8.46
C LEU A 61 -10.47 -4.55 -8.16
N ILE A 62 -10.94 -4.62 -6.93
CA ILE A 62 -12.03 -5.53 -6.56
C ILE A 62 -13.31 -5.19 -7.31
N ASP A 63 -13.63 -3.89 -7.45
CA ASP A 63 -14.79 -3.45 -8.24
C ASP A 63 -14.68 -3.89 -9.69
N LYS A 64 -13.50 -3.82 -10.27
CA LYS A 64 -13.28 -4.23 -11.67
C LYS A 64 -13.38 -5.74 -11.87
N ALA A 65 -12.86 -6.52 -10.93
CA ALA A 65 -12.85 -7.98 -11.04
C ALA A 65 -14.17 -8.61 -10.56
N GLY A 66 -14.85 -7.98 -9.61
CA GLY A 66 -15.91 -8.58 -8.82
C GLY A 66 -15.33 -9.32 -7.61
N ALA A 67 -15.83 -9.01 -6.42
CA ALA A 67 -15.27 -9.53 -5.16
C ALA A 67 -15.18 -11.07 -5.13
N LYS A 68 -16.17 -11.75 -5.67
CA LYS A 68 -16.20 -13.24 -5.70
C LYS A 68 -15.12 -13.84 -6.59
N ASN A 69 -14.52 -13.06 -7.48
CA ASN A 69 -13.47 -13.50 -8.39
C ASN A 69 -12.07 -13.23 -7.86
N VAL A 70 -11.94 -12.60 -6.68
CA VAL A 70 -10.66 -12.33 -6.05
C VAL A 70 -10.39 -13.40 -5.01
N ALA A 71 -9.34 -14.19 -5.23
CA ALA A 71 -9.01 -15.33 -4.38
C ALA A 71 -8.11 -14.94 -3.22
N ALA A 72 -7.25 -13.94 -3.41
CA ALA A 72 -6.26 -13.56 -2.39
C ALA A 72 -5.72 -12.16 -2.66
N ILE A 73 -5.09 -11.60 -1.63
CA ILE A 73 -4.33 -10.35 -1.71
C ILE A 73 -2.90 -10.70 -1.32
N ALA A 74 -1.94 -10.32 -2.15
CA ALA A 74 -0.52 -10.47 -1.89
C ALA A 74 0.11 -9.10 -1.68
N ILE A 75 1.04 -8.99 -0.75
CA ILE A 75 1.62 -7.70 -0.37
C ILE A 75 3.15 -7.79 -0.35
N SER A 76 3.78 -6.83 -1.02
CA SER A 76 5.20 -6.54 -0.89
C SER A 76 5.32 -5.20 -0.15
N ASN A 77 6.12 -5.17 0.89
CA ASN A 77 6.17 -4.03 1.79
C ASN A 77 7.37 -3.11 1.54
N GLN A 78 7.31 -1.94 2.14
CA GLN A 78 8.42 -0.99 2.24
C GLN A 78 9.33 -1.44 3.38
N ARG A 79 10.51 -1.97 3.05
CA ARG A 79 11.45 -2.51 4.04
C ARG A 79 12.07 -1.40 4.87
N GLU A 80 12.50 -1.76 6.10
CA GLU A 80 13.20 -0.86 7.02
C GLU A 80 12.41 0.40 7.33
N THR A 81 11.08 0.28 7.36
CA THR A 81 10.17 1.34 7.76
C THR A 81 9.54 0.95 9.09
N THR A 82 9.56 1.89 10.04
CA THR A 82 9.00 1.65 11.36
C THR A 82 7.73 2.46 11.52
N VAL A 83 6.65 1.80 11.94
CA VAL A 83 5.36 2.43 12.23
C VAL A 83 4.94 2.05 13.64
N LEU A 84 4.58 3.06 14.43
CA LEU A 84 4.02 2.86 15.77
C LEU A 84 2.55 3.30 15.74
N TRP A 85 1.66 2.45 16.25
CA TRP A 85 0.24 2.79 16.29
C TRP A 85 -0.36 2.45 17.64
N ASP A 86 -1.48 3.12 17.95
CA ASP A 86 -2.25 2.85 19.16
C ASP A 86 -3.05 1.57 18.96
N ALA A 87 -2.89 0.59 19.86
CA ALA A 87 -3.52 -0.71 19.72
C ALA A 87 -5.05 -0.65 19.81
N ALA A 88 -5.59 0.33 20.54
CA ALA A 88 -7.03 0.46 20.71
C ALA A 88 -7.71 1.15 19.54
N SER A 89 -7.11 2.24 19.02
CA SER A 89 -7.70 3.04 17.94
C SER A 89 -7.23 2.63 16.55
N GLY A 90 -6.06 2.02 16.44
CA GLY A 90 -5.41 1.74 15.17
C GLY A 90 -4.74 2.95 14.53
N GLU A 91 -4.75 4.11 15.21
CA GLU A 91 -4.17 5.34 14.67
C GLU A 91 -2.66 5.39 14.91
N PRO A 92 -1.87 5.91 13.95
CA PRO A 92 -0.45 6.11 14.16
C PRO A 92 -0.20 7.11 15.29
N VAL A 93 0.79 6.82 16.16
CA VAL A 93 1.19 7.74 17.24
C VAL A 93 2.23 8.74 16.77
N CYS A 94 2.88 8.47 15.65
CA CYS A 94 3.85 9.39 15.03
C CYS A 94 3.98 9.03 13.55
N PRO A 95 4.60 9.92 12.73
CA PRO A 95 4.90 9.58 11.34
C PRO A 95 5.79 8.35 11.23
N ALA A 96 5.64 7.61 10.12
CA ALA A 96 6.47 6.44 9.85
C ALA A 96 7.90 6.87 9.55
N ILE A 97 8.86 6.20 10.15
CA ILE A 97 10.30 6.45 9.95
C ILE A 97 10.77 5.49 8.88
N VAL A 98 11.31 6.02 7.79
CA VAL A 98 11.70 5.23 6.63
C VAL A 98 13.22 5.07 6.55
N TRP A 99 13.66 4.15 5.71
CA TRP A 99 15.08 3.80 5.56
C TRP A 99 15.97 5.00 5.17
N GLN A 100 15.39 6.01 4.55
CA GLN A 100 16.09 7.24 4.14
C GLN A 100 16.37 8.19 5.30
N ASP A 101 15.71 7.97 6.45
CA ASP A 101 15.84 8.81 7.66
C ASP A 101 17.27 8.76 8.22
#